data_53047d1f9bd52664418bc43758ed70dc
#
_entry.id   53047d1f9bd52664418bc43758ed70dc
#
_cell.length_a   1.000
_cell.length_b   1.000
_cell.length_c   1.000
_cell.angle_alpha   90.00
_cell.angle_beta   90.00
_cell.angle_gamma   90.00
#
_symmetry.space_group_name_H-M   'P 1'
#
loop_
_entity.id
_entity.type
_entity.pdbx_description
1 polymer ?
#
loop_
_entity_poly.entity_id
_entity_poly.type
_entity_poly.pdbx_seq_one_letter_code
_entity_poly.pdbx_strand_id
1 'polypeptide(L)'
;MLERKDKVFFATYLTFITAVSLIILHFDIKLPETGIVLFLTNLVIELIRETSYVGIFILMVLESALIPIPSEIIMPFSGFLCYLGTLSLPLVIFVGSLANLVGSLIAYWIGIRYGKEFVIRYGKYILLHEHHMEFAEKLFNDYGEIIILASRMMPAVRTVISLPAGVGKMNLKKFVIYTFIGSIPWNFALTYIGFLLGENWFTIFEIFRKIDLIIIIALAVLLIWFIKKK
;
A
#
# COMPACT_ATOMS: atom_id res chain seq x y z
N MET A 1 -27.49 -0.81 -2.40
CA MET A 1 -27.78 -2.23 -2.08
C MET A 1 -26.94 -3.07 -3.03
N LEU A 2 -25.91 -3.77 -2.55
CA LEU A 2 -24.98 -4.54 -3.42
C LEU A 2 -25.75 -5.64 -4.15
N GLU A 3 -25.59 -5.74 -5.47
CA GLU A 3 -26.20 -6.78 -6.27
C GLU A 3 -25.66 -8.17 -5.89
N ARG A 4 -26.43 -9.22 -6.19
CA ARG A 4 -26.06 -10.63 -5.87
C ARG A 4 -24.72 -11.03 -6.46
N LYS A 5 -24.37 -10.49 -7.64
CA LYS A 5 -23.10 -10.72 -8.33
C LYS A 5 -21.90 -10.13 -7.58
N ASP A 6 -22.06 -8.94 -6.98
CA ASP A 6 -21.01 -8.27 -6.22
C ASP A 6 -20.70 -9.01 -4.92
N LYS A 7 -21.74 -9.56 -4.29
CA LYS A 7 -21.60 -10.38 -3.08
C LYS A 7 -20.86 -11.69 -3.34
N VAL A 8 -21.16 -12.34 -4.46
CA VAL A 8 -20.48 -13.58 -4.88
C VAL A 8 -19.02 -13.30 -5.21
N PHE A 9 -18.75 -12.22 -5.94
CA PHE A 9 -17.37 -11.82 -6.30
C PHE A 9 -16.54 -11.49 -5.05
N PHE A 10 -17.10 -10.69 -4.14
CA PHE A 10 -16.41 -10.33 -2.88
C PHE A 10 -16.16 -11.57 -2.01
N ALA A 11 -17.13 -12.48 -1.95
CA ALA A 11 -16.97 -13.76 -1.25
C ALA A 11 -15.88 -14.63 -1.90
N THR A 12 -15.85 -14.73 -3.24
CA THR A 12 -14.85 -15.53 -3.97
C THR A 12 -13.44 -14.95 -3.84
N TYR A 13 -13.31 -13.62 -3.93
CA TYR A 13 -12.03 -12.93 -3.75
C TYR A 13 -11.49 -13.08 -2.33
N LEU A 14 -12.36 -12.92 -1.33
CA LEU A 14 -12.00 -13.11 0.07
C LEU A 14 -11.65 -14.58 0.37
N THR A 15 -12.38 -15.53 -0.22
CA THR A 15 -12.09 -16.97 -0.08
C THR A 15 -10.76 -17.33 -0.75
N PHE A 16 -10.45 -16.72 -1.89
CA PHE A 16 -9.17 -16.90 -2.58
C PHE A 16 -8.00 -16.35 -1.74
N ILE A 17 -8.10 -15.13 -1.22
CA ILE A 17 -7.08 -14.55 -0.34
C ILE A 17 -6.92 -15.38 0.93
N THR A 18 -8.03 -15.80 1.56
CA THR A 18 -7.99 -16.66 2.75
C THR A 18 -7.37 -18.02 2.44
N ALA A 19 -7.68 -18.63 1.31
CA ALA A 19 -7.10 -19.90 0.90
C ALA A 19 -5.61 -19.79 0.64
N VAL A 20 -5.17 -18.74 -0.08
CA VAL A 20 -3.74 -18.48 -0.33
C VAL A 20 -2.99 -18.23 0.98
N SER A 21 -3.56 -17.44 1.88
CA SER A 21 -2.95 -17.15 3.18
C SER A 21 -2.91 -18.38 4.10
N LEU A 22 -3.95 -19.23 4.06
CA LEU A 22 -3.97 -20.50 4.79
C LEU A 22 -2.98 -21.52 4.22
N ILE A 23 -2.78 -21.54 2.89
CA ILE A 23 -1.77 -22.35 2.25
C ILE A 23 -0.37 -21.91 2.69
N ILE A 24 -0.09 -20.60 2.68
CA ILE A 24 1.18 -20.03 3.14
C ILE A 24 1.43 -20.37 4.62
N LEU A 25 0.38 -20.34 5.46
CA LEU A 25 0.46 -20.66 6.88
C LEU A 25 0.59 -22.16 7.17
N HIS A 26 -0.17 -23.00 6.42
CA HIS A 26 -0.22 -24.46 6.68
C HIS A 26 1.06 -25.17 6.24
N PHE A 27 1.69 -24.71 5.19
CA PHE A 27 2.92 -25.34 4.68
C PHE A 27 4.18 -24.87 5.38
N ASP A 28 4.08 -24.02 6.43
CA ASP A 28 5.25 -23.43 7.09
C ASP A 28 6.27 -23.00 6.01
N ILE A 29 5.73 -22.36 4.95
CA ILE A 29 6.53 -21.92 3.83
C ILE A 29 7.49 -20.89 4.44
N LYS A 30 8.62 -21.41 4.94
CA LYS A 30 9.84 -20.62 5.03
C LYS A 30 9.97 -20.05 3.64
N LEU A 31 9.74 -18.73 3.52
CA LEU A 31 10.00 -18.05 2.25
C LEU A 31 11.35 -18.59 1.78
N PRO A 32 11.42 -19.26 0.64
CA PRO A 32 12.63 -19.92 0.23
C PRO A 32 13.75 -18.90 0.31
N GLU A 33 14.90 -19.29 0.83
CA GLU A 33 16.09 -18.44 0.90
C GLU A 33 16.51 -17.88 -0.47
N THR A 34 15.82 -18.31 -1.53
CA THR A 34 16.00 -17.99 -2.95
C THR A 34 14.71 -17.46 -3.63
N GLY A 35 13.81 -16.77 -2.91
CA GLY A 35 12.55 -16.26 -3.48
C GLY A 35 12.67 -14.84 -4.04
N ILE A 36 11.76 -14.47 -4.97
CA ILE A 36 11.62 -13.12 -5.54
C ILE A 36 11.52 -12.05 -4.44
N VAL A 37 10.85 -12.36 -3.34
CA VAL A 37 10.69 -11.43 -2.21
C VAL A 37 12.03 -11.16 -1.54
N LEU A 38 12.84 -12.18 -1.29
CA LEU A 38 14.17 -12.00 -0.71
C LEU A 38 15.10 -11.25 -1.66
N PHE A 39 15.03 -11.55 -2.95
CA PHE A 39 15.80 -10.83 -3.96
C PHE A 39 15.41 -9.33 -3.98
N LEU A 40 14.12 -9.01 -4.00
CA LEU A 40 13.64 -7.64 -3.94
C LEU A 40 14.02 -6.95 -2.63
N THR A 41 13.94 -7.66 -1.51
CA THR A 41 14.35 -7.12 -0.20
C THR A 41 15.84 -6.77 -0.20
N ASN A 42 16.69 -7.68 -0.66
CA ASN A 42 18.12 -7.43 -0.72
C ASN A 42 18.48 -6.29 -1.67
N LEU A 43 17.81 -6.22 -2.83
CA LEU A 43 17.97 -5.11 -3.78
C LEU A 43 17.61 -3.76 -3.15
N VAL A 44 16.48 -3.69 -2.44
CA VAL A 44 16.02 -2.49 -1.73
C VAL A 44 17.04 -2.07 -0.67
N ILE A 45 17.49 -3.03 0.15
CA ILE A 45 18.47 -2.80 1.22
C ILE A 45 19.79 -2.27 0.64
N GLU A 46 20.31 -2.94 -0.39
CA GLU A 46 21.56 -2.53 -1.03
C GLU A 46 21.47 -1.15 -1.65
N LEU A 47 20.39 -0.87 -2.38
CA LEU A 47 20.14 0.44 -2.98
C LEU A 47 20.09 1.56 -1.93
N ILE A 48 19.37 1.33 -0.82
CA ILE A 48 19.30 2.35 0.24
C ILE A 48 20.65 2.51 0.93
N ARG A 49 21.38 1.43 1.16
CA ARG A 49 22.71 1.49 1.78
C ARG A 49 23.70 2.30 0.93
N GLU A 50 23.68 2.11 -0.38
CA GLU A 50 24.59 2.80 -1.32
C GLU A 50 24.18 4.26 -1.57
N THR A 51 22.88 4.54 -1.66
CA THR A 51 22.39 5.84 -2.14
C THR A 51 21.64 6.66 -1.08
N SER A 52 21.48 6.11 0.14
CA SER A 52 20.87 6.80 1.28
C SER A 52 19.47 7.37 0.96
N TYR A 53 19.24 8.65 1.17
CA TYR A 53 17.97 9.33 0.93
C TYR A 53 17.50 9.28 -0.52
N VAL A 54 18.41 9.23 -1.49
CA VAL A 54 18.09 9.15 -2.93
C VAL A 54 17.45 7.81 -3.24
N GLY A 55 17.98 6.70 -2.69
CA GLY A 55 17.40 5.37 -2.83
C GLY A 55 16.00 5.28 -2.22
N ILE A 56 15.83 5.83 -1.01
CA ILE A 56 14.53 5.91 -0.35
C ILE A 56 13.53 6.67 -1.24
N PHE A 57 13.94 7.83 -1.76
CA PHE A 57 13.10 8.65 -2.61
C PHE A 57 12.67 7.91 -3.88
N ILE A 58 13.61 7.32 -4.61
CA ILE A 58 13.31 6.60 -5.87
C ILE A 58 12.38 5.41 -5.59
N LEU A 59 12.70 4.58 -4.61
CA LEU A 59 11.89 3.40 -4.28
C LEU A 59 10.46 3.77 -3.87
N MET A 60 10.29 4.80 -3.04
CA MET A 60 8.99 5.28 -2.58
C MET A 60 8.19 5.97 -3.70
N VAL A 61 8.88 6.63 -4.68
CA VAL A 61 8.21 7.16 -5.89
C VAL A 61 7.68 5.99 -6.72
N LEU A 62 8.51 4.99 -6.98
CA LEU A 62 8.12 3.81 -7.77
C LEU A 62 6.94 3.07 -7.13
N GLU A 63 6.99 2.86 -5.82
CA GLU A 63 5.89 2.25 -5.05
C GLU A 63 4.57 3.03 -5.24
N SER A 64 4.63 4.33 -5.04
CA SER A 64 3.44 5.18 -5.17
C SER A 64 3.00 5.42 -6.62
N ALA A 65 3.87 5.14 -7.59
CA ALA A 65 3.57 5.10 -9.02
C ALA A 65 3.04 3.72 -9.48
N LEU A 66 2.53 2.89 -8.55
CA LEU A 66 1.90 1.58 -8.81
C LEU A 66 2.88 0.45 -9.15
N ILE A 67 4.18 0.61 -8.90
CA ILE A 67 5.14 -0.48 -8.99
C ILE A 67 5.13 -1.24 -7.67
N PRO A 68 4.98 -2.59 -7.67
CA PRO A 68 4.79 -3.36 -6.44
C PRO A 68 6.10 -3.52 -5.63
N ILE A 69 6.60 -2.42 -5.08
CA ILE A 69 7.72 -2.40 -4.14
C ILE A 69 7.14 -2.07 -2.76
N PRO A 70 7.27 -2.95 -1.75
CA PRO A 70 6.60 -2.73 -0.48
C PRO A 70 7.36 -1.69 0.37
N SER A 71 6.68 -0.60 0.73
CA SER A 71 7.19 0.39 1.68
C SER A 71 7.42 -0.18 3.08
N GLU A 72 6.78 -1.30 3.37
CA GLU A 72 6.93 -2.11 4.59
C GLU A 72 8.35 -2.69 4.72
N ILE A 73 9.15 -2.63 3.66
CA ILE A 73 10.58 -2.94 3.67
C ILE A 73 11.38 -1.63 3.70
N ILE A 74 11.06 -0.70 2.79
CA ILE A 74 11.82 0.55 2.59
C ILE A 74 11.90 1.37 3.86
N MET A 75 10.74 1.69 4.45
CA MET A 75 10.68 2.64 5.58
C MET A 75 11.21 2.04 6.90
N PRO A 76 10.92 0.78 7.27
CA PRO A 76 11.54 0.18 8.45
C PRO A 76 13.05 0.00 8.34
N PHE A 77 13.55 -0.41 7.17
CA PHE A 77 15.00 -0.49 6.97
C PHE A 77 15.65 0.89 7.09
N SER A 78 15.00 1.94 6.55
CA SER A 78 15.48 3.32 6.72
C SER A 78 15.44 3.75 8.20
N GLY A 79 14.44 3.30 8.96
CA GLY A 79 14.36 3.48 10.41
C GLY A 79 15.48 2.79 11.17
N PHE A 80 15.87 1.58 10.77
CA PHE A 80 17.05 0.90 11.29
C PHE A 80 18.34 1.70 11.00
N LEU A 81 18.50 2.27 9.81
CA LEU A 81 19.63 3.13 9.51
C LEU A 81 19.64 4.42 10.35
N CYS A 82 18.46 4.93 10.72
CA CYS A 82 18.35 6.03 11.69
C CYS A 82 18.80 5.59 13.09
N TYR A 83 18.47 4.36 13.52
CA TYR A 83 18.94 3.80 14.79
C TYR A 83 20.47 3.69 14.83
N LEU A 84 21.09 3.30 13.72
CA LEU A 84 22.56 3.26 13.58
C LEU A 84 23.21 4.67 13.49
N GLY A 85 22.41 5.75 13.48
CA GLY A 85 22.91 7.11 13.37
C GLY A 85 23.39 7.51 11.96
N THR A 86 23.18 6.67 10.94
CA THR A 86 23.57 6.95 9.55
C THR A 86 22.58 7.88 8.82
N LEU A 87 21.30 7.82 9.20
CA LEU A 87 20.26 8.68 8.64
C LEU A 87 19.50 9.44 9.74
N SER A 88 18.88 10.55 9.38
CA SER A 88 18.05 11.36 10.27
C SER A 88 16.58 10.95 10.13
N LEU A 89 15.94 10.56 11.24
CA LEU A 89 14.56 10.10 11.27
C LEU A 89 13.57 11.14 10.70
N PRO A 90 13.60 12.43 11.07
CA PRO A 90 12.72 13.41 10.46
C PRO A 90 12.92 13.57 8.95
N LEU A 91 14.18 13.48 8.49
CA LEU A 91 14.49 13.63 7.08
C LEU A 91 14.05 12.41 6.27
N VAL A 92 14.16 11.18 6.79
CA VAL A 92 13.64 9.97 6.17
C VAL A 92 12.12 10.08 6.00
N ILE A 93 11.39 10.51 7.04
CA ILE A 93 9.93 10.67 6.99
C ILE A 93 9.54 11.72 5.95
N PHE A 94 10.24 12.85 5.93
CA PHE A 94 9.99 13.92 4.96
C PHE A 94 10.25 13.44 3.52
N VAL A 95 11.40 12.82 3.26
CA VAL A 95 11.77 12.29 1.94
C VAL A 95 10.79 11.23 1.47
N GLY A 96 10.41 10.28 2.34
CA GLY A 96 9.40 9.27 2.05
C GLY A 96 8.04 9.88 1.70
N SER A 97 7.60 10.89 2.46
CA SER A 97 6.32 11.56 2.22
C SER A 97 6.32 12.39 0.93
N LEU A 98 7.43 13.05 0.64
CA LEU A 98 7.63 13.77 -0.62
C LEU A 98 7.65 12.80 -1.82
N ALA A 99 8.32 11.68 -1.67
CA ALA A 99 8.36 10.63 -2.69
C ALA A 99 6.96 10.03 -2.94
N ASN A 100 6.19 9.74 -1.89
CA ASN A 100 4.79 9.31 -2.03
C ASN A 100 3.96 10.34 -2.80
N LEU A 101 4.15 11.63 -2.55
CA LEU A 101 3.47 12.69 -3.29
C LEU A 101 3.84 12.65 -4.77
N VAL A 102 5.14 12.58 -5.09
CA VAL A 102 5.62 12.58 -6.48
C VAL A 102 5.10 11.35 -7.23
N GLY A 103 5.21 10.15 -6.67
CA GLY A 103 4.68 8.93 -7.27
C GLY A 103 3.16 8.96 -7.44
N SER A 104 2.45 9.50 -6.45
CA SER A 104 1.00 9.68 -6.53
C SER A 104 0.58 10.70 -7.59
N LEU A 105 1.37 11.75 -7.83
CA LEU A 105 1.14 12.69 -8.92
C LEU A 105 1.30 12.02 -10.28
N ILE A 106 2.27 11.12 -10.44
CA ILE A 106 2.42 10.33 -11.67
C ILE A 106 1.14 9.50 -11.91
N ALA A 107 0.66 8.76 -10.92
CA ALA A 107 -0.56 7.98 -11.03
C ALA A 107 -1.80 8.88 -11.29
N TYR A 108 -1.90 10.03 -10.63
CA TYR A 108 -2.96 11.01 -10.84
C TYR A 108 -2.96 11.56 -12.28
N TRP A 109 -1.79 11.92 -12.83
CA TRP A 109 -1.67 12.39 -14.22
C TRP A 109 -2.00 11.29 -15.23
N ILE A 110 -1.64 10.04 -14.95
CA ILE A 110 -2.07 8.89 -15.77
C ILE A 110 -3.60 8.81 -15.78
N GLY A 111 -4.25 8.96 -14.63
CA GLY A 111 -5.72 8.99 -14.52
C GLY A 111 -6.35 10.10 -15.35
N ILE A 112 -5.84 11.34 -15.25
CA ILE A 112 -6.33 12.48 -16.07
C ILE A 112 -6.15 12.22 -17.56
N ARG A 113 -4.95 11.75 -17.94
CA ARG A 113 -4.57 11.66 -19.37
C ARG A 113 -5.29 10.55 -20.10
N TYR A 114 -5.41 9.39 -19.46
CA TYR A 114 -5.89 8.19 -20.10
C TYR A 114 -7.32 7.79 -19.69
N GLY A 115 -7.84 8.37 -18.60
CA GLY A 115 -9.21 8.19 -18.17
C GLY A 115 -9.58 6.78 -17.72
N LYS A 116 -10.89 6.55 -17.60
CA LYS A 116 -11.47 5.29 -17.12
C LYS A 116 -11.19 4.11 -18.05
N GLU A 117 -11.20 4.35 -19.38
CA GLU A 117 -10.97 3.30 -20.39
C GLU A 117 -9.57 2.67 -20.27
N PHE A 118 -8.56 3.46 -20.01
CA PHE A 118 -7.20 2.97 -19.78
C PHE A 118 -7.13 2.07 -18.54
N VAL A 119 -7.80 2.50 -17.46
CA VAL A 119 -7.86 1.72 -16.23
C VAL A 119 -8.57 0.39 -16.43
N ILE A 120 -9.68 0.38 -17.15
CA ILE A 120 -10.42 -0.86 -17.47
C ILE A 120 -9.55 -1.79 -18.34
N ARG A 121 -8.84 -1.25 -19.32
CA ARG A 121 -8.04 -2.05 -20.27
C ARG A 121 -6.74 -2.59 -19.67
N TYR A 122 -6.04 -1.78 -18.89
CA TYR A 122 -4.70 -2.08 -18.34
C TYR A 122 -4.68 -2.31 -16.84
N GLY A 123 -5.73 -1.95 -16.13
CA GLY A 123 -5.83 -2.08 -14.67
C GLY A 123 -5.61 -3.49 -14.15
N LYS A 124 -5.92 -4.51 -14.94
CA LYS A 124 -5.66 -5.92 -14.60
C LYS A 124 -4.18 -6.21 -14.29
N TYR A 125 -3.25 -5.47 -14.90
CA TYR A 125 -1.80 -5.65 -14.67
C TYR A 125 -1.31 -5.02 -13.36
N ILE A 126 -2.09 -4.09 -12.80
CA ILE A 126 -1.82 -3.42 -11.53
C ILE A 126 -2.87 -3.78 -10.47
N LEU A 127 -3.57 -4.91 -10.66
CA LEU A 127 -4.62 -5.43 -9.78
C LEU A 127 -5.82 -4.46 -9.60
N LEU A 128 -5.99 -3.52 -10.53
CA LEU A 128 -7.08 -2.56 -10.54
C LEU A 128 -8.19 -3.04 -11.48
N HIS A 129 -9.32 -3.45 -10.92
CA HIS A 129 -10.50 -3.88 -11.65
C HIS A 129 -11.53 -2.74 -11.73
N GLU A 130 -12.44 -2.81 -12.70
CA GLU A 130 -13.51 -1.81 -12.89
C GLU A 130 -14.30 -1.54 -11.61
N HIS A 131 -14.60 -2.58 -10.85
CA HIS A 131 -15.27 -2.46 -9.55
C HIS A 131 -14.52 -1.60 -8.53
N HIS A 132 -13.19 -1.61 -8.53
CA HIS A 132 -12.39 -0.73 -7.66
C HIS A 132 -12.56 0.75 -8.05
N MET A 133 -12.75 1.02 -9.33
CA MET A 133 -13.04 2.37 -9.81
C MET A 133 -14.42 2.84 -9.36
N GLU A 134 -15.44 2.01 -9.53
CA GLU A 134 -16.81 2.31 -9.08
C GLU A 134 -16.86 2.52 -7.56
N PHE A 135 -16.15 1.69 -6.81
CA PHE A 135 -16.02 1.85 -5.36
C PHE A 135 -15.33 3.16 -4.99
N ALA A 136 -14.25 3.51 -5.68
CA ALA A 136 -13.57 4.79 -5.46
C ALA A 136 -14.46 5.97 -5.84
N GLU A 137 -15.16 5.94 -7.00
CA GLU A 137 -16.14 6.95 -7.40
C GLU A 137 -17.22 7.14 -6.32
N LYS A 138 -17.73 6.04 -5.76
CA LYS A 138 -18.70 6.09 -4.66
C LYS A 138 -18.10 6.74 -3.41
N LEU A 139 -16.90 6.36 -3.02
CA LEU A 139 -16.23 6.97 -1.87
C LEU A 139 -16.02 8.48 -2.07
N PHE A 140 -15.65 8.92 -3.29
CA PHE A 140 -15.54 10.34 -3.61
C PHE A 140 -16.89 11.05 -3.54
N ASN A 141 -17.98 10.43 -3.99
CA ASN A 141 -19.32 10.99 -3.92
C ASN A 141 -19.83 11.09 -2.49
N ASP A 142 -19.58 10.08 -1.65
CA ASP A 142 -20.09 10.01 -0.28
C ASP A 142 -19.28 10.87 0.70
N TYR A 143 -17.95 10.90 0.54
CA TYR A 143 -17.02 11.56 1.49
C TYR A 143 -16.26 12.74 0.90
N GLY A 144 -16.42 12.98 -0.39
CA GLY A 144 -15.68 14.03 -1.10
C GLY A 144 -14.18 13.78 -1.14
N GLU A 145 -13.42 14.85 -1.33
CA GLU A 145 -11.97 14.77 -1.54
C GLU A 145 -11.16 14.38 -0.29
N ILE A 146 -11.78 14.45 0.91
CA ILE A 146 -11.12 14.08 2.18
C ILE A 146 -10.74 12.59 2.23
N ILE A 147 -11.39 11.77 1.39
CA ILE A 147 -11.09 10.34 1.30
C ILE A 147 -9.63 10.07 0.92
N ILE A 148 -8.98 10.99 0.18
CA ILE A 148 -7.56 10.89 -0.13
C ILE A 148 -6.73 10.87 1.15
N LEU A 149 -7.02 11.76 2.09
CA LEU A 149 -6.30 11.81 3.37
C LEU A 149 -6.43 10.47 4.14
N ALA A 150 -7.66 9.99 4.29
CA ALA A 150 -7.95 8.76 5.03
C ALA A 150 -7.32 7.52 4.34
N SER A 151 -7.38 7.46 3.02
CA SER A 151 -6.85 6.33 2.26
C SER A 151 -5.33 6.16 2.38
N ARG A 152 -4.59 7.24 2.69
CA ARG A 152 -3.12 7.18 2.86
C ARG A 152 -2.69 6.34 4.05
N MET A 153 -3.58 6.12 5.02
CA MET A 153 -3.34 5.26 6.17
C MET A 153 -3.73 3.80 5.91
N MET A 154 -4.32 3.50 4.74
CA MET A 154 -4.74 2.14 4.39
C MET A 154 -3.73 1.54 3.40
N PRO A 155 -3.01 0.43 3.72
CA PRO A 155 -1.97 -0.15 2.87
C PRO A 155 -2.46 -0.33 1.42
N ALA A 156 -2.92 -1.20 0.84
CA ALA A 156 -3.28 -1.38 -0.57
C ALA A 156 -4.04 -0.21 -1.23
N VAL A 157 -4.84 0.56 -0.47
CA VAL A 157 -5.68 1.66 -1.02
C VAL A 157 -4.85 2.90 -1.33
N ARG A 158 -3.83 3.21 -0.51
CA ARG A 158 -3.06 4.44 -0.59
C ARG A 158 -2.34 4.65 -1.93
N THR A 159 -1.89 3.59 -2.57
CA THR A 159 -1.21 3.65 -3.87
C THR A 159 -2.21 3.78 -5.02
N VAL A 160 -3.30 3.03 -4.94
CA VAL A 160 -4.29 2.89 -6.02
C VAL A 160 -5.22 4.10 -6.12
N ILE A 161 -5.58 4.74 -4.99
CA ILE A 161 -6.58 5.83 -4.93
C ILE A 161 -6.21 7.05 -5.79
N SER A 162 -4.92 7.24 -6.09
CA SER A 162 -4.42 8.36 -6.88
C SER A 162 -4.92 8.32 -8.32
N LEU A 163 -5.12 7.12 -8.87
CA LEU A 163 -5.59 6.94 -10.23
C LEU A 163 -7.07 7.36 -10.39
N PRO A 164 -8.03 6.85 -9.57
CA PRO A 164 -9.41 7.35 -9.56
C PRO A 164 -9.52 8.85 -9.29
N ALA A 165 -8.69 9.40 -8.40
CA ALA A 165 -8.65 10.85 -8.17
C ALA A 165 -8.30 11.64 -9.43
N GLY A 166 -7.39 11.11 -10.26
CA GLY A 166 -7.05 11.67 -11.56
C GLY A 166 -8.19 11.54 -12.57
N VAL A 167 -8.82 10.37 -12.68
CA VAL A 167 -9.98 10.13 -13.56
C VAL A 167 -11.13 11.07 -13.22
N GLY A 168 -11.42 11.26 -11.93
CA GLY A 168 -12.44 12.19 -11.43
C GLY A 168 -12.03 13.67 -11.50
N LYS A 169 -10.82 13.98 -12.02
CA LYS A 169 -10.29 15.35 -12.15
C LYS A 169 -10.39 16.15 -10.83
N MET A 170 -10.07 15.48 -9.71
CA MET A 170 -10.02 16.12 -8.40
C MET A 170 -9.14 17.39 -8.45
N ASN A 171 -9.45 18.38 -7.61
CA ASN A 171 -8.64 19.60 -7.52
C ASN A 171 -7.18 19.25 -7.12
N LEU A 172 -6.23 19.63 -7.99
CA LEU A 172 -4.81 19.29 -7.82
C LEU A 172 -4.22 19.81 -6.50
N LYS A 173 -4.58 21.03 -6.08
CA LYS A 173 -4.04 21.60 -4.83
C LYS A 173 -4.48 20.78 -3.61
N LYS A 174 -5.75 20.39 -3.57
CA LYS A 174 -6.28 19.54 -2.50
C LYS A 174 -5.66 18.14 -2.55
N PHE A 175 -5.50 17.56 -3.74
CA PHE A 175 -4.81 16.28 -3.91
C PHE A 175 -3.39 16.31 -3.35
N VAL A 176 -2.60 17.33 -3.69
CA VAL A 176 -1.23 17.53 -3.19
C VAL A 176 -1.20 17.61 -1.66
N ILE A 177 -2.03 18.48 -1.08
CA ILE A 177 -2.08 18.71 0.38
C ILE A 177 -2.49 17.43 1.10
N TYR A 178 -3.59 16.79 0.69
CA TYR A 178 -4.11 15.59 1.36
C TYR A 178 -3.19 14.40 1.20
N THR A 179 -2.56 14.24 0.02
CA THR A 179 -1.58 13.18 -0.21
C THR A 179 -0.35 13.38 0.66
N PHE A 180 0.24 14.57 0.67
CA PHE A 180 1.46 14.83 1.45
C PHE A 180 1.22 14.66 2.95
N ILE A 181 0.20 15.36 3.49
CA ILE A 181 -0.13 15.29 4.92
C ILE A 181 -0.54 13.88 5.33
N GLY A 182 -1.37 13.21 4.52
CA GLY A 182 -1.84 11.87 4.81
C GLY A 182 -0.76 10.80 4.77
N SER A 183 0.32 11.02 4.01
CA SER A 183 1.46 10.07 3.95
C SER A 183 2.37 10.14 5.17
N ILE A 184 2.42 11.28 5.88
CA ILE A 184 3.31 11.48 7.04
C ILE A 184 3.06 10.46 8.15
N PRO A 185 1.82 10.22 8.63
CA PRO A 185 1.59 9.29 9.72
C PRO A 185 2.02 7.86 9.39
N TRP A 186 1.78 7.40 8.17
CA TRP A 186 2.19 6.07 7.71
C TRP A 186 3.71 5.94 7.67
N ASN A 187 4.38 6.88 7.01
CA ASN A 187 5.85 6.88 6.92
C ASN A 187 6.49 7.03 8.30
N PHE A 188 5.93 7.87 9.17
CA PHE A 188 6.36 7.97 10.55
C PHE A 188 6.24 6.64 11.27
N ALA A 189 5.07 5.99 11.21
CA ALA A 189 4.83 4.73 11.91
C ALA A 189 5.83 3.65 11.48
N LEU A 190 6.00 3.44 10.16
CA LEU A 190 6.91 2.43 9.64
C LEU A 190 8.38 2.72 9.99
N THR A 191 8.82 3.97 9.79
CA THR A 191 10.20 4.37 10.09
C THR A 191 10.49 4.28 11.59
N TYR A 192 9.53 4.72 12.42
CA TYR A 192 9.68 4.69 13.87
C TYR A 192 9.70 3.26 14.42
N ILE A 193 8.87 2.37 13.87
CA ILE A 193 8.94 0.94 14.22
C ILE A 193 10.31 0.37 13.88
N GLY A 194 10.83 0.64 12.68
CA GLY A 194 12.16 0.19 12.29
C GLY A 194 13.28 0.76 13.17
N PHE A 195 13.16 2.02 13.59
CA PHE A 195 14.05 2.66 14.55
C PHE A 195 14.02 1.99 15.93
N LEU A 196 12.82 1.69 16.45
CA LEU A 196 12.66 1.03 17.76
C LEU A 196 13.15 -0.41 17.76
N LEU A 197 12.94 -1.14 16.66
CA LEU A 197 13.41 -2.53 16.52
C LEU A 197 14.93 -2.59 16.38
N GLY A 198 15.58 -1.53 15.91
CA GLY A 198 17.01 -1.48 15.72
C GLY A 198 17.52 -2.67 14.91
N GLU A 199 18.47 -3.42 15.44
CA GLU A 199 19.05 -4.61 14.78
C GLU A 199 18.01 -5.72 14.52
N ASN A 200 16.91 -5.72 15.25
CA ASN A 200 15.80 -6.66 15.08
C ASN A 200 14.73 -6.18 14.10
N TRP A 201 15.00 -5.20 13.25
CA TRP A 201 14.01 -4.61 12.34
C TRP A 201 13.35 -5.65 11.41
N PHE A 202 14.01 -6.77 11.12
CA PHE A 202 13.40 -7.88 10.39
C PHE A 202 12.18 -8.49 11.09
N THR A 203 12.04 -8.34 12.41
CA THR A 203 10.87 -8.80 13.17
C THR A 203 9.59 -8.11 12.69
N ILE A 204 9.70 -6.98 11.99
CA ILE A 204 8.56 -6.30 11.39
C ILE A 204 7.77 -7.22 10.43
N PHE A 205 8.46 -8.11 9.70
CA PHE A 205 7.78 -9.07 8.82
C PHE A 205 6.93 -10.06 9.60
N GLU A 206 7.36 -10.46 10.79
CA GLU A 206 6.55 -11.32 11.65
C GLU A 206 5.33 -10.57 12.21
N ILE A 207 5.51 -9.29 12.55
CA ILE A 207 4.43 -8.43 13.03
C ILE A 207 3.39 -8.24 11.93
N PHE A 208 3.80 -7.89 10.72
CA PHE A 208 2.87 -7.75 9.59
C PHE A 208 2.15 -9.06 9.29
N ARG A 209 2.85 -10.18 9.27
CA ARG A 209 2.23 -11.50 9.07
C ARG A 209 1.15 -11.81 10.13
N LYS A 210 1.38 -11.42 11.41
CA LYS A 210 0.39 -11.57 12.47
C LYS A 210 -0.80 -10.62 12.29
N ILE A 211 -0.55 -9.38 11.88
CA ILE A 211 -1.59 -8.39 11.62
C ILE A 211 -2.45 -8.83 10.42
N ASP A 212 -1.83 -9.28 9.33
CA ASP A 212 -2.53 -9.80 8.17
C ASP A 212 -3.42 -11.00 8.55
N LEU A 213 -2.92 -11.90 9.39
CA LEU A 213 -3.70 -13.02 9.91
C LEU A 213 -4.93 -12.54 10.70
N ILE A 214 -4.76 -11.54 11.58
CA ILE A 214 -5.86 -10.98 12.36
C ILE A 214 -6.89 -10.31 11.43
N ILE A 215 -6.44 -9.57 10.43
CA ILE A 215 -7.31 -8.93 9.43
C ILE A 215 -8.09 -10.00 8.64
N ILE A 216 -7.42 -11.06 8.20
CA ILE A 216 -8.04 -12.16 7.47
C ILE A 216 -9.09 -12.86 8.33
N ILE A 217 -8.78 -13.15 9.58
CA ILE A 217 -9.74 -13.77 10.52
C ILE A 217 -10.91 -12.83 10.75
N ALA A 218 -10.68 -11.54 10.99
CA ALA A 218 -11.75 -10.56 11.20
C ALA A 218 -12.67 -10.46 9.97
N LEU A 219 -12.09 -10.45 8.77
CA LEU A 219 -12.84 -10.44 7.52
C LEU A 219 -13.63 -11.74 7.32
N ALA A 220 -13.04 -12.89 7.64
CA ALA A 220 -13.73 -14.18 7.58
C ALA A 220 -14.92 -14.24 8.55
N VAL A 221 -14.73 -13.75 9.78
CA VAL A 221 -15.80 -13.66 10.79
C VAL A 221 -16.92 -12.73 10.33
N LEU A 222 -16.58 -11.56 9.79
CA LEU A 222 -17.54 -10.62 9.21
C LEU A 222 -18.32 -11.24 8.05
N LEU A 223 -17.67 -12.01 7.21
CA LEU A 223 -18.28 -12.70 6.08
C LEU A 223 -19.28 -13.77 6.56
N ILE A 224 -18.86 -14.60 7.52
CA ILE A 224 -19.72 -15.64 8.14
C ILE A 224 -20.93 -14.99 8.81
N TRP A 225 -20.72 -13.89 9.55
CA TRP A 225 -21.80 -13.15 10.18
C TRP A 225 -22.78 -12.58 9.14
N PHE A 226 -22.27 -12.05 8.03
CA PHE A 226 -23.07 -11.49 6.94
C PHE A 226 -23.90 -12.58 6.21
N ILE A 227 -23.32 -13.77 6.03
CA ILE A 227 -24.00 -14.92 5.42
C ILE A 227 -25.09 -15.46 6.35
N LYS A 228 -24.83 -15.53 7.67
CA LYS A 228 -25.82 -16.03 8.66
C LYS A 228 -26.96 -15.05 8.94
N LYS A 229 -26.78 -13.75 8.66
CA LYS A 229 -27.82 -12.73 8.86
C LYS A 229 -28.84 -12.67 7.72
N LYS A 230 -28.74 -13.59 6.76
CA LYS A 230 -29.69 -13.82 5.68
C LYS A 230 -30.50 -15.08 5.89
#